data_b4567197316cff5988e6bf76be1d35d6
#
_entry.id   b4567197316cff5988e6bf76be1d35d6
#
_cell.length_a   1.000
_cell.length_b   1.000
_cell.length_c   1.000
_cell.angle_alpha   90.00
_cell.angle_beta   90.00
_cell.angle_gamma   90.00
#
_symmetry.space_group_name_H-M   'P 1'
#
loop_
_entity.id
_entity.type
_entity.pdbx_description
1 polymer ?
#
loop_
_entity_poly.entity_id
_entity_poly.type
_entity_poly.pdbx_seq_one_letter_code
_entity_poly.pdbx_strand_id
1 'polypeptide(L)'
;MLFRLLQRGLLTLATCVVSVSSLAAPERLVIVRHGEKLDTWNLCHTGLERAQALSDQYLGVDATQPLFPSSPPAAILTLTIHTSETAQPTAHSRDIPTTNYIALPSAEISTTQLEAVMNHQNQLAVHDLLNNGRYTGKQVLMFWEHFHTASAALEARHPGQQVTLRQLLKLDQAPFAQQVPATWPDDNYNYFWIIDFNPDGSIKSFRTERQTYHGRYAKLPDNDWGAPENLPKTSRCLKN
;
A
#
# COMPACT_ATOMS: atom_id res chain seq x y z
N MET A 1 -17.30 -18.03 80.43
CA MET A 1 -17.26 -18.81 79.20
C MET A 1 -17.41 -17.87 78.00
N LEU A 2 -16.27 -17.43 77.43
CA LEU A 2 -16.23 -16.43 76.37
C LEU A 2 -16.06 -17.13 75.03
N PHE A 3 -17.06 -17.02 74.15
CA PHE A 3 -16.94 -17.43 72.75
C PHE A 3 -16.34 -16.29 71.90
N ARG A 4 -15.14 -16.48 71.37
CA ARG A 4 -14.52 -15.62 70.36
C ARG A 4 -14.90 -16.14 68.97
N LEU A 5 -15.70 -15.38 68.24
CA LEU A 5 -15.96 -15.57 66.79
C LEU A 5 -14.80 -15.00 66.00
N LEU A 6 -14.07 -15.84 65.30
CA LEU A 6 -13.08 -15.49 64.29
C LEU A 6 -13.81 -15.25 62.93
N GLN A 7 -13.96 -13.99 62.55
CA GLN A 7 -14.34 -13.60 61.18
C GLN A 7 -13.11 -13.75 60.27
N ARG A 8 -13.13 -14.77 59.39
CA ARG A 8 -12.18 -14.89 58.29
C ARG A 8 -12.69 -14.05 57.12
N GLY A 9 -12.09 -12.88 56.92
CA GLY A 9 -12.32 -12.03 55.74
C GLY A 9 -11.66 -12.70 54.51
N LEU A 10 -12.48 -13.12 53.52
CA LEU A 10 -12.04 -13.56 52.21
C LEU A 10 -11.71 -12.32 51.37
N LEU A 11 -10.42 -12.06 51.14
CA LEU A 11 -9.97 -11.03 50.22
C LEU A 11 -10.07 -11.64 48.78
N THR A 12 -11.11 -11.27 48.06
CA THR A 12 -11.23 -11.57 46.63
C THR A 12 -10.36 -10.63 45.82
N LEU A 13 -9.23 -11.10 45.31
CA LEU A 13 -8.41 -10.36 44.35
C LEU A 13 -9.16 -10.35 43.02
N ALA A 14 -9.73 -9.21 42.65
CA ALA A 14 -10.27 -8.99 41.32
C ALA A 14 -9.11 -8.77 40.33
N THR A 15 -8.74 -9.80 39.59
CA THR A 15 -7.82 -9.68 38.45
C THR A 15 -8.52 -8.94 37.32
N CYS A 16 -8.22 -7.66 37.13
CA CYS A 16 -8.57 -6.93 35.91
C CYS A 16 -7.81 -7.53 34.73
N VAL A 17 -8.48 -8.35 33.94
CA VAL A 17 -7.98 -8.76 32.61
C VAL A 17 -8.10 -7.56 31.71
N VAL A 18 -7.00 -6.86 31.49
CA VAL A 18 -6.90 -5.82 30.47
C VAL A 18 -6.89 -6.57 29.13
N SER A 19 -8.02 -6.59 28.45
CA SER A 19 -8.11 -7.07 27.06
C SER A 19 -7.34 -6.08 26.20
N VAL A 20 -6.10 -6.39 25.84
CA VAL A 20 -5.35 -5.69 24.82
C VAL A 20 -6.07 -6.02 23.51
N SER A 21 -6.85 -5.08 22.99
CA SER A 21 -7.39 -5.19 21.62
C SER A 21 -6.20 -5.19 20.68
N SER A 22 -5.81 -6.38 20.21
CA SER A 22 -4.85 -6.52 19.12
C SER A 22 -5.44 -5.79 17.92
N LEU A 23 -4.76 -4.76 17.43
CA LEU A 23 -5.09 -4.17 16.14
C LEU A 23 -4.97 -5.25 15.07
N ALA A 24 -5.92 -5.27 14.15
CA ALA A 24 -6.06 -6.31 13.14
C ALA A 24 -5.14 -6.07 11.92
N ALA A 25 -3.88 -5.71 12.16
CA ALA A 25 -2.94 -5.32 11.12
C ALA A 25 -2.39 -6.51 10.34
N PRO A 26 -2.03 -6.32 9.06
CA PRO A 26 -1.28 -7.30 8.28
C PRO A 26 0.12 -7.51 8.89
N GLU A 27 0.76 -8.61 8.51
CA GLU A 27 2.19 -8.82 8.79
C GLU A 27 3.06 -7.90 7.94
N ARG A 28 2.69 -7.79 6.64
CA ARG A 28 3.41 -6.99 5.65
C ARG A 28 2.46 -6.36 4.64
N LEU A 29 2.75 -5.13 4.30
CA LEU A 29 2.17 -4.41 3.18
C LEU A 29 3.26 -4.09 2.16
N VAL A 30 3.05 -4.48 0.90
CA VAL A 30 3.87 -4.07 -0.24
C VAL A 30 3.06 -3.12 -1.09
N ILE A 31 3.58 -1.93 -1.35
CA ILE A 31 2.94 -0.91 -2.18
C ILE A 31 3.72 -0.77 -3.48
N VAL A 32 2.98 -0.81 -4.58
CA VAL A 32 3.48 -0.67 -5.96
C VAL A 32 2.72 0.47 -6.62
N ARG A 33 3.41 1.35 -7.31
CA ARG A 33 2.79 2.37 -8.16
C ARG A 33 2.20 1.71 -9.42
N HIS A 34 1.12 2.31 -9.98
CA HIS A 34 0.63 1.96 -11.33
C HIS A 34 1.73 2.11 -12.38
N GLY A 35 1.61 1.42 -13.52
CA GLY A 35 2.46 1.60 -14.69
C GLY A 35 2.23 2.96 -15.40
N GLU A 36 3.08 3.26 -16.37
CA GLU A 36 3.02 4.49 -17.17
C GLU A 36 1.69 4.57 -17.94
N LYS A 37 1.07 5.76 -17.93
CA LYS A 37 -0.26 6.00 -18.49
C LYS A 37 -0.18 6.39 -19.97
N LEU A 38 -1.12 5.92 -20.78
CA LEU A 38 -1.40 6.42 -22.12
C LEU A 38 -2.35 7.62 -22.05
N ASP A 39 -3.39 7.49 -21.25
CA ASP A 39 -4.47 8.45 -21.10
C ASP A 39 -5.15 8.28 -19.72
N THR A 40 -6.32 8.86 -19.55
CA THR A 40 -7.13 8.77 -18.32
C THR A 40 -7.56 7.34 -17.99
N TRP A 41 -7.62 6.45 -18.96
CA TRP A 41 -8.26 5.13 -18.83
C TRP A 41 -7.30 3.95 -18.99
N ASN A 42 -6.18 4.14 -19.70
CA ASN A 42 -5.33 3.04 -20.14
C ASN A 42 -3.87 3.28 -19.75
N LEU A 43 -3.15 2.19 -19.50
CA LEU A 43 -1.70 2.18 -19.48
C LEU A 43 -1.15 2.30 -20.92
N CYS A 44 0.00 2.93 -21.08
CA CYS A 44 0.73 2.88 -22.33
C CYS A 44 1.47 1.53 -22.47
N HIS A 45 2.07 1.29 -23.62
CA HIS A 45 2.79 0.05 -23.87
C HIS A 45 3.87 -0.24 -22.82
N THR A 46 4.65 0.77 -22.42
CA THR A 46 5.66 0.64 -21.35
C THR A 46 5.02 0.27 -20.01
N GLY A 47 3.88 0.88 -19.67
CA GLY A 47 3.14 0.55 -18.45
C GLY A 47 2.60 -0.89 -18.45
N LEU A 48 2.11 -1.37 -19.60
CA LEU A 48 1.67 -2.78 -19.74
C LEU A 48 2.86 -3.75 -19.66
N GLU A 49 4.00 -3.42 -20.27
CA GLU A 49 5.22 -4.21 -20.12
C GLU A 49 5.71 -4.24 -18.67
N ARG A 50 5.65 -3.09 -17.96
CA ARG A 50 5.99 -3.02 -16.52
C ARG A 50 5.05 -3.88 -15.69
N ALA A 51 3.76 -3.84 -15.94
CA ALA A 51 2.78 -4.68 -15.24
C ALA A 51 3.10 -6.17 -15.38
N GLN A 52 3.46 -6.60 -16.60
CA GLN A 52 3.87 -7.99 -16.87
C GLN A 52 5.22 -8.30 -16.20
N ALA A 53 6.19 -7.39 -16.28
CA ALA A 53 7.51 -7.56 -15.64
C ALA A 53 7.42 -7.68 -14.12
N LEU A 54 6.54 -6.88 -13.49
CA LEU A 54 6.25 -6.98 -12.06
C LEU A 54 5.75 -8.38 -11.69
N SER A 55 4.82 -8.93 -12.48
CA SER A 55 4.33 -10.30 -12.26
C SER A 55 5.43 -11.34 -12.46
N ASP A 56 6.14 -11.29 -13.59
CA ASP A 56 7.12 -12.33 -13.95
C ASP A 56 8.36 -12.32 -13.07
N GLN A 57 8.76 -11.15 -12.54
CA GLN A 57 10.01 -11.04 -11.82
C GLN A 57 9.85 -10.88 -10.30
N TYR A 58 8.74 -10.32 -9.80
CA TYR A 58 8.61 -10.01 -8.38
C TYR A 58 7.34 -10.57 -7.70
N LEU A 59 6.20 -10.47 -8.37
CA LEU A 59 4.91 -10.55 -7.68
C LEU A 59 4.08 -11.80 -8.04
N GLY A 60 4.32 -12.44 -9.18
CA GLY A 60 3.60 -13.64 -9.60
C GLY A 60 4.05 -14.91 -8.87
N VAL A 61 3.38 -16.03 -9.13
CA VAL A 61 3.69 -17.33 -8.49
C VAL A 61 5.11 -17.80 -8.84
N ASP A 62 5.48 -17.70 -10.13
CA ASP A 62 6.78 -18.16 -10.64
C ASP A 62 7.79 -17.01 -10.80
N ALA A 63 7.64 -15.96 -10.01
CA ALA A 63 8.53 -14.80 -10.08
C ALA A 63 10.00 -15.17 -9.86
N THR A 64 10.89 -14.62 -10.70
CA THR A 64 12.34 -14.95 -10.65
C THR A 64 13.06 -14.31 -9.47
N GLN A 65 12.51 -13.23 -8.90
CA GLN A 65 13.00 -12.49 -7.74
C GLN A 65 11.84 -12.24 -6.76
N PRO A 66 11.21 -13.27 -6.17
CA PRO A 66 9.93 -13.16 -5.51
C PRO A 66 10.00 -12.29 -4.25
N LEU A 67 9.11 -11.29 -4.15
CA LEU A 67 8.89 -10.54 -2.90
C LEU A 67 8.08 -11.31 -1.86
N PHE A 68 7.43 -12.39 -2.28
CA PHE A 68 6.60 -13.26 -1.44
C PHE A 68 7.11 -14.71 -1.49
N PRO A 69 8.35 -14.98 -1.02
CA PRO A 69 8.97 -16.30 -1.23
C PRO A 69 8.36 -17.38 -0.35
N SER A 70 7.84 -17.04 0.83
CA SER A 70 7.39 -18.02 1.83
C SER A 70 5.88 -18.09 1.99
N SER A 71 5.16 -17.02 1.64
CA SER A 71 3.72 -16.92 1.81
C SER A 71 3.14 -15.95 0.79
N PRO A 72 2.15 -16.36 -0.02
CA PRO A 72 1.54 -15.48 -1.00
C PRO A 72 0.80 -14.32 -0.32
N PRO A 73 0.59 -13.19 -1.03
CA PRO A 73 -0.29 -12.15 -0.52
C PRO A 73 -1.72 -12.71 -0.38
N ALA A 74 -2.38 -12.36 0.71
CA ALA A 74 -3.77 -12.77 0.96
C ALA A 74 -4.78 -11.91 0.18
N ALA A 75 -4.35 -10.75 -0.32
CA ALA A 75 -5.17 -9.84 -1.10
C ALA A 75 -4.31 -8.95 -2.01
N ILE A 76 -4.92 -8.51 -3.10
CA ILE A 76 -4.40 -7.49 -4.02
C ILE A 76 -5.41 -6.34 -4.02
N LEU A 77 -4.99 -5.15 -3.57
CA LEU A 77 -5.84 -3.97 -3.45
C LEU A 77 -5.48 -2.95 -4.54
N THR A 78 -6.48 -2.26 -5.08
CA THR A 78 -6.29 -1.25 -6.14
C THR A 78 -7.15 -0.01 -5.89
N LEU A 79 -6.71 1.18 -6.37
CA LEU A 79 -7.39 2.46 -6.14
C LEU A 79 -8.01 3.06 -7.41
N THR A 80 -7.38 2.89 -8.56
CA THR A 80 -7.81 3.46 -9.84
C THR A 80 -7.81 2.41 -10.94
N ILE A 81 -8.33 2.78 -12.11
CA ILE A 81 -8.27 1.92 -13.29
C ILE A 81 -6.83 1.53 -13.65
N HIS A 82 -5.89 2.50 -13.63
CA HIS A 82 -4.49 2.23 -13.94
C HIS A 82 -3.84 1.28 -12.93
N THR A 83 -4.17 1.42 -11.65
CA THR A 83 -3.67 0.49 -10.63
C THR A 83 -4.27 -0.91 -10.79
N SER A 84 -5.54 -1.00 -11.19
CA SER A 84 -6.20 -2.27 -11.50
C SER A 84 -5.58 -2.93 -12.73
N GLU A 85 -5.34 -2.16 -13.80
CA GLU A 85 -4.70 -2.66 -15.01
C GLU A 85 -3.27 -3.14 -14.74
N THR A 86 -2.50 -2.39 -13.92
CA THR A 86 -1.15 -2.81 -13.51
C THR A 86 -1.18 -4.10 -12.66
N ALA A 87 -2.21 -4.30 -11.86
CA ALA A 87 -2.35 -5.47 -11.00
C ALA A 87 -2.73 -6.75 -11.75
N GLN A 88 -3.38 -6.63 -12.91
CA GLN A 88 -3.98 -7.77 -13.62
C GLN A 88 -3.04 -8.96 -13.87
N PRO A 89 -1.81 -8.80 -14.40
CA PRO A 89 -0.92 -9.94 -14.63
C PRO A 89 -0.59 -10.68 -13.31
N THR A 90 -0.37 -9.95 -12.23
CA THR A 90 -0.09 -10.54 -10.91
C THR A 90 -1.32 -11.24 -10.34
N ALA A 91 -2.49 -10.61 -10.43
CA ALA A 91 -3.76 -11.16 -9.97
C ALA A 91 -4.08 -12.48 -10.71
N HIS A 92 -3.91 -12.48 -12.03
CA HIS A 92 -4.09 -13.68 -12.87
C HIS A 92 -3.08 -14.78 -12.50
N SER A 93 -1.78 -14.45 -12.41
CA SER A 93 -0.73 -15.41 -12.06
C SER A 93 -0.98 -16.11 -10.72
N ARG A 94 -1.57 -15.39 -9.75
CA ARG A 94 -1.81 -15.90 -8.39
C ARG A 94 -3.21 -16.44 -8.16
N ASP A 95 -4.09 -16.32 -9.12
CA ASP A 95 -5.53 -16.63 -8.97
C ASP A 95 -6.17 -15.90 -7.76
N ILE A 96 -5.77 -14.62 -7.56
CA ILE A 96 -6.28 -13.76 -6.49
C ILE A 96 -7.03 -12.60 -7.13
N PRO A 97 -8.35 -12.49 -6.96
CA PRO A 97 -9.10 -11.35 -7.48
C PRO A 97 -8.70 -10.06 -6.76
N THR A 98 -8.71 -8.94 -7.50
CA THR A 98 -8.46 -7.63 -6.91
C THR A 98 -9.62 -7.16 -6.05
N THR A 99 -9.31 -6.53 -4.92
CA THR A 99 -10.26 -5.75 -4.13
C THR A 99 -10.10 -4.28 -4.52
N ASN A 100 -11.15 -3.71 -5.08
CA ASN A 100 -11.07 -2.41 -5.75
C ASN A 100 -11.71 -1.30 -4.90
N TYR A 101 -10.92 -0.28 -4.55
CA TYR A 101 -11.36 0.98 -3.92
C TYR A 101 -11.47 2.07 -4.97
N ILE A 102 -12.15 1.78 -6.10
CA ILE A 102 -12.02 2.56 -7.32
C ILE A 102 -12.69 3.92 -7.21
N ALA A 103 -11.93 4.96 -7.54
CA ALA A 103 -12.41 6.27 -7.92
C ALA A 103 -12.36 6.39 -9.45
N LEU A 104 -13.52 6.50 -10.09
CA LEU A 104 -13.63 6.61 -11.55
C LEU A 104 -13.78 8.07 -11.97
N PRO A 105 -12.97 8.56 -12.91
CA PRO A 105 -13.25 9.83 -13.57
C PRO A 105 -14.56 9.72 -14.37
N SER A 106 -15.32 10.80 -14.41
CA SER A 106 -16.47 10.94 -15.30
C SER A 106 -16.55 12.38 -15.82
N ALA A 107 -17.28 12.59 -16.90
CA ALA A 107 -17.49 13.93 -17.44
C ALA A 107 -18.30 14.83 -16.49
N GLU A 108 -18.98 14.24 -15.49
CA GLU A 108 -19.85 14.93 -14.57
C GLU A 108 -19.15 15.37 -13.28
N ILE A 109 -17.95 14.88 -13.00
CA ILE A 109 -17.18 15.21 -11.80
C ILE A 109 -15.93 16.02 -12.14
N SER A 110 -15.70 17.10 -11.40
CA SER A 110 -14.47 17.89 -11.50
C SER A 110 -13.27 17.12 -10.95
N THR A 111 -12.06 17.55 -11.31
CA THR A 111 -10.81 17.02 -10.73
C THR A 111 -10.78 17.10 -9.21
N THR A 112 -11.30 18.18 -8.62
CA THR A 112 -11.39 18.35 -7.17
C THR A 112 -12.35 17.33 -6.53
N GLN A 113 -13.48 17.05 -7.18
CA GLN A 113 -14.40 16.03 -6.70
C GLN A 113 -13.80 14.62 -6.83
N LEU A 114 -13.11 14.33 -7.92
CA LEU A 114 -12.40 13.07 -8.10
C LEU A 114 -11.32 12.90 -7.02
N GLU A 115 -10.54 13.96 -6.73
CA GLU A 115 -9.54 13.94 -5.65
C GLU A 115 -10.20 13.65 -4.29
N ALA A 116 -11.35 14.27 -3.99
CA ALA A 116 -12.08 14.01 -2.76
C ALA A 116 -12.57 12.55 -2.66
N VAL A 117 -13.05 11.97 -3.77
CA VAL A 117 -13.41 10.54 -3.83
C VAL A 117 -12.18 9.67 -3.59
N MET A 118 -11.07 9.96 -4.23
CA MET A 118 -9.82 9.21 -4.03
C MET A 118 -9.31 9.29 -2.60
N ASN A 119 -9.37 10.48 -1.96
CA ASN A 119 -9.03 10.64 -0.54
C ASN A 119 -9.89 9.74 0.34
N HIS A 120 -11.20 9.70 0.10
CA HIS A 120 -12.13 8.87 0.85
C HIS A 120 -11.86 7.37 0.63
N GLN A 121 -11.64 6.94 -0.60
CA GLN A 121 -11.31 5.54 -0.91
C GLN A 121 -9.97 5.11 -0.29
N ASN A 122 -9.00 6.01 -0.25
CA ASN A 122 -7.72 5.77 0.43
C ASN A 122 -7.91 5.54 1.94
N GLN A 123 -8.77 6.36 2.59
CA GLN A 123 -9.14 6.20 4.00
C GLN A 123 -9.86 4.87 4.26
N LEU A 124 -10.81 4.49 3.40
CA LEU A 124 -11.53 3.22 3.50
C LEU A 124 -10.59 2.02 3.36
N ALA A 125 -9.68 2.06 2.39
CA ALA A 125 -8.72 0.98 2.19
C ALA A 125 -7.83 0.75 3.43
N VAL A 126 -7.33 1.84 4.05
CA VAL A 126 -6.52 1.74 5.26
C VAL A 126 -7.36 1.33 6.47
N HIS A 127 -8.60 1.82 6.58
CA HIS A 127 -9.52 1.36 7.60
C HIS A 127 -9.74 -0.16 7.51
N ASP A 128 -10.02 -0.68 6.34
CA ASP A 128 -10.21 -2.12 6.13
C ASP A 128 -8.93 -2.91 6.38
N LEU A 129 -7.78 -2.35 5.99
CA LEU A 129 -6.47 -2.96 6.19
C LEU A 129 -6.17 -3.19 7.69
N LEU A 130 -6.54 -2.22 8.54
CA LEU A 130 -6.11 -2.18 9.94
C LEU A 130 -7.19 -2.59 10.95
N ASN A 131 -8.49 -2.59 10.57
CA ASN A 131 -9.56 -2.68 11.57
C ASN A 131 -10.54 -3.83 11.36
N ASN A 132 -10.65 -4.42 10.17
CA ASN A 132 -11.66 -5.46 9.94
C ASN A 132 -11.21 -6.89 10.25
N GLY A 133 -9.96 -7.09 10.66
CA GLY A 133 -9.39 -8.39 11.00
C GLY A 133 -9.09 -9.31 9.81
N ARG A 134 -9.55 -8.94 8.60
CA ARG A 134 -9.43 -9.77 7.38
C ARG A 134 -7.99 -10.07 7.00
N TYR A 135 -7.09 -9.12 7.28
CA TYR A 135 -5.69 -9.18 6.88
C TYR A 135 -4.72 -9.44 8.05
N THR A 136 -5.23 -9.70 9.25
CA THR A 136 -4.42 -9.93 10.45
C THR A 136 -3.35 -10.98 10.22
N GLY A 137 -2.09 -10.61 10.41
CA GLY A 137 -0.92 -11.50 10.27
C GLY A 137 -0.68 -11.98 8.83
N LYS A 138 -1.29 -11.36 7.82
CA LYS A 138 -1.16 -11.74 6.41
C LYS A 138 -0.33 -10.71 5.64
N GLN A 139 0.20 -11.13 4.50
CA GLN A 139 0.83 -10.22 3.56
C GLN A 139 -0.23 -9.64 2.60
N VAL A 140 -0.16 -8.35 2.32
CA VAL A 140 -1.09 -7.62 1.43
C VAL A 140 -0.29 -6.87 0.37
N LEU A 141 -0.77 -6.90 -0.85
CA LEU A 141 -0.20 -6.17 -1.99
C LEU A 141 -1.16 -5.06 -2.40
N MET A 142 -0.64 -3.83 -2.51
CA MET A 142 -1.40 -2.67 -2.98
C MET A 142 -0.77 -2.13 -4.26
N PHE A 143 -1.55 -2.06 -5.34
CA PHE A 143 -1.23 -1.25 -6.51
C PHE A 143 -1.92 0.10 -6.35
N TRP A 144 -1.14 1.18 -6.25
CA TRP A 144 -1.65 2.44 -5.75
C TRP A 144 -1.24 3.65 -6.59
N GLU A 145 -1.95 4.76 -6.40
CA GLU A 145 -1.53 6.05 -6.95
C GLU A 145 -0.41 6.63 -6.09
N HIS A 146 0.65 7.07 -6.72
CA HIS A 146 1.86 7.56 -6.04
C HIS A 146 1.57 8.76 -5.12
N PHE A 147 0.77 9.74 -5.57
CA PHE A 147 0.45 10.90 -4.76
C PHE A 147 -0.54 10.62 -3.63
N HIS A 148 -1.33 9.53 -3.69
CA HIS A 148 -2.08 9.01 -2.54
C HIS A 148 -1.24 8.08 -1.66
N THR A 149 -0.09 7.64 -2.14
CA THR A 149 0.89 6.95 -1.30
C THR A 149 1.67 7.97 -0.45
N ALA A 150 2.25 9.01 -1.08
CA ALA A 150 2.93 10.11 -0.40
C ALA A 150 2.98 11.34 -1.31
N SER A 151 2.47 12.47 -0.83
CA SER A 151 2.53 13.76 -1.51
C SER A 151 2.39 14.91 -0.52
N ALA A 152 3.50 15.61 -0.26
CA ALA A 152 3.48 16.79 0.59
C ALA A 152 2.53 17.88 0.06
N ALA A 153 2.39 18.00 -1.28
CA ALA A 153 1.47 18.93 -1.91
C ALA A 153 0.00 18.55 -1.69
N LEU A 154 -0.36 17.26 -1.77
CA LEU A 154 -1.71 16.79 -1.46
C LEU A 154 -2.04 17.01 0.02
N GLU A 155 -1.12 16.65 0.91
CA GLU A 155 -1.27 16.84 2.36
C GLU A 155 -1.48 18.31 2.71
N ALA A 156 -0.74 19.23 2.07
CA ALA A 156 -0.89 20.67 2.28
C ALA A 156 -2.23 21.23 1.77
N ARG A 157 -2.84 20.63 0.74
CA ARG A 157 -4.16 21.03 0.24
C ARG A 157 -5.31 20.61 1.17
N HIS A 158 -5.09 19.61 2.03
CA HIS A 158 -6.10 19.05 2.93
C HIS A 158 -5.68 19.15 4.40
N PRO A 159 -5.48 20.37 4.94
CA PRO A 159 -5.02 20.54 6.32
C PRO A 159 -6.03 19.93 7.30
N GLY A 160 -5.52 19.16 8.28
CA GLY A 160 -6.33 18.47 9.28
C GLY A 160 -6.98 17.16 8.80
N GLN A 161 -6.74 16.75 7.55
CA GLN A 161 -7.16 15.47 7.02
C GLN A 161 -5.95 14.57 6.76
N GLN A 162 -6.15 13.26 6.90
CA GLN A 162 -5.16 12.27 6.47
C GLN A 162 -5.60 11.74 5.10
N VAL A 163 -4.82 12.06 4.07
CA VAL A 163 -5.18 11.79 2.66
C VAL A 163 -4.17 10.89 1.94
N THR A 164 -2.98 10.70 2.51
CA THR A 164 -1.95 9.81 1.96
C THR A 164 -1.78 8.55 2.82
N LEU A 165 -1.31 7.44 2.22
CA LEU A 165 -0.95 6.24 2.99
C LEU A 165 0.14 6.57 4.03
N ARG A 166 1.06 7.49 3.72
CA ARG A 166 2.08 7.96 4.64
C ARG A 166 1.49 8.47 5.95
N GLN A 167 0.42 9.28 5.89
CA GLN A 167 -0.29 9.80 7.06
C GLN A 167 -1.20 8.75 7.71
N LEU A 168 -2.01 8.06 6.92
CA LEU A 168 -3.00 7.09 7.38
C LEU A 168 -2.37 5.91 8.10
N LEU A 169 -1.19 5.48 7.66
CA LEU A 169 -0.37 4.45 8.31
C LEU A 169 0.56 5.03 9.39
N LYS A 170 0.53 6.34 9.64
CA LYS A 170 1.39 7.04 10.62
C LYS A 170 2.90 6.84 10.37
N LEU A 171 3.30 6.68 9.13
CA LEU A 171 4.72 6.54 8.75
C LEU A 171 5.49 7.84 9.03
N ASP A 172 4.82 8.98 8.93
CA ASP A 172 5.35 10.31 9.23
C ASP A 172 5.57 10.57 10.74
N GLN A 173 5.07 9.69 11.60
CA GLN A 173 5.19 9.77 13.05
C GLN A 173 6.05 8.63 13.62
N ALA A 174 6.48 7.68 12.78
CA ALA A 174 7.29 6.55 13.20
C ALA A 174 8.71 6.99 13.63
N PRO A 175 9.43 6.21 14.45
CA PRO A 175 10.80 6.53 14.84
C PRO A 175 11.78 6.71 13.67
N PHE A 176 11.44 6.15 12.52
CA PHE A 176 12.18 6.24 11.25
C PHE A 176 11.52 7.18 10.22
N ALA A 177 10.64 8.09 10.64
CA ALA A 177 9.88 8.98 9.76
C ALA A 177 10.77 9.76 8.77
N GLN A 178 12.01 10.08 9.14
CA GLN A 178 12.97 10.77 8.27
C GLN A 178 13.43 9.90 7.06
N GLN A 179 13.24 8.59 7.14
CA GLN A 179 13.55 7.65 6.04
C GLN A 179 12.36 7.49 5.09
N VAL A 180 11.18 7.96 5.49
CA VAL A 180 9.95 7.85 4.69
C VAL A 180 9.84 9.08 3.79
N PRO A 181 9.89 8.93 2.45
CA PRO A 181 9.77 10.06 1.55
C PRO A 181 8.45 10.81 1.78
N ALA A 182 8.51 12.14 1.87
CA ALA A 182 7.33 12.98 1.98
C ALA A 182 6.50 13.03 0.68
N THR A 183 7.15 12.75 -0.45
CA THR A 183 6.52 12.71 -1.77
C THR A 183 7.12 11.56 -2.58
N TRP A 184 6.26 10.78 -3.21
CA TRP A 184 6.67 9.84 -4.26
C TRP A 184 6.79 10.63 -5.56
N PRO A 185 7.98 10.75 -6.17
CA PRO A 185 8.15 11.57 -7.37
C PRO A 185 7.36 11.05 -8.57
N ASP A 186 6.84 11.98 -9.38
CA ASP A 186 6.00 11.67 -10.54
C ASP A 186 6.71 10.81 -11.59
N ASP A 187 8.03 10.94 -11.71
CA ASP A 187 8.85 10.21 -12.68
C ASP A 187 9.33 8.83 -12.20
N ASN A 188 9.04 8.45 -10.94
CA ASN A 188 9.51 7.16 -10.41
C ASN A 188 8.42 6.08 -10.42
N TYR A 189 8.61 5.06 -11.26
CA TYR A 189 7.72 3.91 -11.38
C TYR A 189 8.33 2.60 -10.84
N ASN A 190 9.63 2.58 -10.58
CA ASN A 190 10.40 1.36 -10.32
C ASN A 190 10.81 1.18 -8.86
N TYR A 191 9.90 1.46 -7.91
CA TYR A 191 10.14 1.21 -6.49
C TYR A 191 8.99 0.44 -5.86
N PHE A 192 9.32 -0.33 -4.83
CA PHE A 192 8.40 -0.86 -3.84
C PHE A 192 8.52 -0.08 -2.54
N TRP A 193 7.41 0.18 -1.88
CA TRP A 193 7.39 0.48 -0.46
C TRP A 193 6.99 -0.77 0.30
N ILE A 194 7.79 -1.17 1.27
CA ILE A 194 7.57 -2.38 2.05
C ILE A 194 7.48 -1.99 3.52
N ILE A 195 6.35 -2.30 4.13
CA ILE A 195 6.00 -1.95 5.49
C ILE A 195 5.73 -3.25 6.24
N ASP A 196 6.48 -3.51 7.30
CA ASP A 196 6.22 -4.61 8.21
C ASP A 196 5.55 -4.08 9.48
N PHE A 197 4.62 -4.86 10.02
CA PHE A 197 3.86 -4.52 11.22
C PHE A 197 4.20 -5.46 12.36
N ASN A 198 4.07 -4.97 13.59
CA ASN A 198 4.06 -5.79 14.80
C ASN A 198 2.66 -6.40 14.99
N PRO A 199 2.54 -7.47 15.79
CA PRO A 199 1.23 -8.08 16.08
C PRO A 199 0.22 -7.13 16.75
N ASP A 200 0.69 -6.06 17.40
CA ASP A 200 -0.14 -5.01 17.99
C ASP A 200 -0.61 -3.95 16.98
N GLY A 201 -0.23 -4.09 15.70
CA GLY A 201 -0.57 -3.17 14.63
C GLY A 201 0.33 -1.94 14.50
N SER A 202 1.31 -1.77 15.37
CA SER A 202 2.33 -0.73 15.21
C SER A 202 3.27 -1.05 14.05
N ILE A 203 3.84 -0.02 13.43
CA ILE A 203 4.82 -0.20 12.35
C ILE A 203 6.12 -0.74 12.94
N LYS A 204 6.57 -1.86 12.41
CA LYS A 204 7.84 -2.50 12.77
C LYS A 204 9.00 -1.94 11.96
N SER A 205 8.82 -1.82 10.65
CA SER A 205 9.85 -1.32 9.74
C SER A 205 9.24 -0.73 8.47
N PHE A 206 10.00 0.15 7.84
CA PHE A 206 9.75 0.69 6.51
C PHE A 206 11.04 0.60 5.69
N ARG A 207 10.91 0.21 4.43
CA ARG A 207 11.99 0.31 3.45
C ARG A 207 11.45 0.54 2.06
N THR A 208 12.25 1.16 1.22
CA THR A 208 12.05 1.17 -0.23
C THR A 208 12.96 0.14 -0.87
N GLU A 209 12.48 -0.50 -1.94
CA GLU A 209 13.28 -1.43 -2.72
C GLU A 209 13.13 -1.09 -4.20
N ARG A 210 14.26 -0.98 -4.92
CA ARG A 210 14.25 -0.64 -6.33
C ARG A 210 13.94 -1.88 -7.17
N GLN A 211 13.05 -1.73 -8.13
CA GLN A 211 12.77 -2.75 -9.14
C GLN A 211 13.86 -2.66 -10.21
N THR A 212 14.56 -3.74 -10.43
CA THR A 212 15.53 -3.88 -11.52
C THR A 212 15.08 -5.00 -12.44
N TYR A 213 14.98 -4.71 -13.73
CA TYR A 213 14.42 -5.63 -14.69
C TYR A 213 15.47 -6.29 -15.56
N HIS A 214 15.30 -7.58 -15.85
CA HIS A 214 16.25 -8.41 -16.60
C HIS A 214 15.61 -9.08 -17.80
N GLY A 215 16.45 -9.64 -18.69
CA GLY A 215 16.01 -10.39 -19.85
C GLY A 215 15.20 -9.53 -20.82
N ARG A 216 14.02 -9.98 -21.18
CA ARG A 216 13.13 -9.25 -22.10
C ARG A 216 12.68 -7.90 -21.60
N TYR A 217 12.74 -7.65 -20.29
CA TYR A 217 12.32 -6.43 -19.64
C TYR A 217 13.48 -5.45 -19.33
N ALA A 218 14.70 -5.77 -19.70
CA ALA A 218 15.89 -4.95 -19.42
C ALA A 218 15.88 -3.54 -20.04
N LYS A 219 14.89 -3.26 -20.91
CA LYS A 219 14.73 -1.94 -21.55
C LYS A 219 13.64 -1.08 -20.88
N LEU A 220 12.96 -1.61 -19.85
CA LEU A 220 12.02 -0.79 -19.07
C LEU A 220 12.77 0.36 -18.41
N PRO A 221 12.16 1.56 -18.36
CA PRO A 221 12.75 2.69 -17.68
C PRO A 221 13.10 2.33 -16.22
N ASP A 222 14.33 2.64 -15.84
CA ASP A 222 14.92 2.35 -14.54
C ASP A 222 15.74 3.56 -14.10
N ASN A 223 15.17 4.37 -13.21
CA ASN A 223 15.74 5.63 -12.75
C ASN A 223 15.85 5.67 -11.22
N ASP A 224 16.83 6.41 -10.72
CA ASP A 224 16.99 6.66 -9.30
C ASP A 224 15.84 7.50 -8.76
N TRP A 225 15.58 7.40 -7.46
CA TRP A 225 14.56 8.15 -6.79
C TRP A 225 14.74 9.66 -7.00
N GLY A 226 13.71 10.31 -7.57
CA GLY A 226 13.72 11.72 -7.91
C GLY A 226 14.46 12.08 -9.21
N ALA A 227 15.07 11.12 -9.91
CA ALA A 227 15.64 11.35 -11.23
C ALA A 227 14.56 11.29 -12.32
N PRO A 228 14.72 12.04 -13.44
CA PRO A 228 13.78 11.99 -14.55
C PRO A 228 13.66 10.58 -15.14
N GLU A 229 12.44 10.20 -15.51
CA GLU A 229 12.19 8.96 -16.23
C GLU A 229 12.72 9.06 -17.66
N ASN A 230 13.51 8.08 -18.07
CA ASN A 230 14.08 8.01 -19.42
C ASN A 230 13.13 7.29 -20.39
N LEU A 231 11.90 7.77 -20.50
CA LEU A 231 10.93 7.25 -21.46
C LEU A 231 11.41 7.49 -22.90
N PRO A 232 11.39 6.47 -23.77
CA PRO A 232 11.61 6.67 -25.18
C PRO A 232 10.60 7.69 -25.76
N LYS A 233 11.04 8.61 -26.61
CA LYS A 233 10.15 9.59 -27.26
C LYS A 233 8.98 8.93 -28.03
N THR A 234 9.16 7.68 -28.43
CA THR A 234 8.17 6.87 -29.13
C THR A 234 7.19 6.12 -28.22
N SER A 235 7.35 6.21 -26.91
CA SER A 235 6.55 5.45 -25.93
C SER A 235 5.06 5.79 -25.95
N ARG A 236 4.70 6.99 -26.41
CA ARG A 236 3.32 7.55 -26.35
C ARG A 236 2.74 7.59 -24.93
N CYS A 237 3.55 7.39 -23.90
CA CYS A 237 3.11 7.54 -22.54
C CYS A 237 2.89 9.02 -22.20
N LEU A 238 1.92 9.31 -21.36
CA LEU A 238 1.77 10.64 -20.78
C LEU A 238 3.04 10.97 -20.01
N LYS A 239 3.51 12.19 -20.19
CA LYS A 239 4.52 12.77 -19.30
C LYS A 239 3.79 13.40 -18.13
N ASN A 240 4.19 13.05 -16.94
CA ASN A 240 3.72 13.68 -15.72
C ASN A 240 4.30 15.06 -15.58
#